data_e6ac231181ae37b01b45f71633513e05
#
_entry.id   e6ac231181ae37b01b45f71633513e05
#
_cell.length_a   1.000
_cell.length_b   1.000
_cell.length_c   1.000
_cell.angle_alpha   90.00
_cell.angle_beta   90.00
_cell.angle_gamma   90.00
#
_symmetry.space_group_name_H-M   'P 1'
#
loop_
_entity.id
_entity.type
_entity.pdbx_description
1 polymer ?
#
loop_
_entity_poly.entity_id
_entity_poly.type
_entity_poly.pdbx_seq_one_letter_code
_entity_poly.pdbx_strand_id
1 'polypeptide(L)'
;MKNILLLLISCFLVSCATPSNPESWMETKRNACLPTAIAFREGLKKYNVWSEVVIYSWIDKKTNTKKGHAIVAYMYPTGKNQLWTYDFWGSYKVRAFKYDPMGIAKEAVKVRLEDRDVIFAEFLK
;
A
#
# COMPACT_ATOMS: atom_id res chain seq x y z
N MET A 1 -11.05 -2.73 18.94
CA MET A 1 -10.35 -1.86 17.98
C MET A 1 -8.87 -2.14 17.93
N LYS A 2 -8.14 -1.88 19.01
CA LYS A 2 -6.70 -2.15 19.08
C LYS A 2 -6.34 -3.59 18.78
N ASN A 3 -7.19 -4.54 19.18
CA ASN A 3 -6.92 -5.98 19.02
C ASN A 3 -6.96 -6.45 17.57
N ILE A 4 -7.83 -5.88 16.75
CA ILE A 4 -7.91 -6.26 15.33
C ILE A 4 -6.69 -5.75 14.58
N LEU A 5 -6.27 -4.53 14.85
CA LEU A 5 -5.08 -3.94 14.23
C LEU A 5 -3.82 -4.68 14.65
N LEU A 6 -3.70 -5.02 15.94
CA LEU A 6 -2.61 -5.83 16.47
C LEU A 6 -2.58 -7.23 15.85
N LEU A 7 -3.75 -7.85 15.66
CA LEU A 7 -3.85 -9.17 15.04
C LEU A 7 -3.37 -9.14 13.59
N LEU A 8 -3.77 -8.12 12.83
CA LEU A 8 -3.31 -7.93 11.46
C LEU A 8 -1.81 -7.71 11.38
N ILE A 9 -1.26 -6.89 12.27
CA ILE A 9 0.17 -6.63 12.38
C ILE A 9 0.92 -7.90 12.77
N SER A 10 0.40 -8.67 13.73
CA SER A 10 1.00 -9.93 14.17
C SER A 10 1.05 -10.96 13.06
N CYS A 11 -0.05 -11.17 12.34
CA CYS A 11 -0.09 -12.08 11.19
C CYS A 11 0.90 -11.65 10.12
N PHE A 12 1.03 -10.37 9.89
CA PHE A 12 1.96 -9.79 8.95
C PHE A 12 3.42 -10.00 9.38
N LEU A 13 3.74 -9.71 10.64
CA LEU A 13 5.08 -9.92 11.20
C LEU A 13 5.49 -11.39 11.14
N VAL A 14 4.58 -12.31 11.44
CA VAL A 14 4.84 -13.76 11.35
C VAL A 14 5.14 -14.17 9.91
N SER A 15 4.40 -13.66 8.93
CA SER A 15 4.66 -13.97 7.52
C SER A 15 5.97 -13.35 7.01
N CYS A 16 6.42 -12.24 7.60
CA CYS A 16 7.70 -11.61 7.27
C CYS A 16 8.90 -12.20 8.01
N ALA A 17 8.68 -12.98 9.07
CA ALA A 17 9.73 -13.44 9.97
C ALA A 17 10.48 -14.69 9.47
N THR A 18 10.13 -15.27 8.33
CA THR A 18 10.58 -16.61 7.95
C THR A 18 11.44 -16.78 6.70
N PRO A 19 11.85 -15.75 5.95
CA PRO A 19 12.69 -16.02 4.79
C PRO A 19 14.15 -16.28 5.19
N SER A 20 14.70 -17.34 4.63
CA SER A 20 16.04 -17.83 4.95
C SER A 20 17.16 -17.17 4.15
N ASN A 21 16.83 -16.40 3.10
CA ASN A 21 17.82 -15.68 2.30
C ASN A 21 17.26 -14.36 1.78
N PRO A 22 18.12 -13.39 1.37
CA PRO A 22 17.68 -12.07 0.94
C PRO A 22 16.71 -12.07 -0.25
N GLU A 23 16.94 -12.94 -1.22
CA GLU A 23 16.07 -13.04 -2.41
C GLU A 23 14.68 -13.54 -2.04
N SER A 24 14.63 -14.60 -1.24
CA SER A 24 13.39 -15.16 -0.73
C SER A 24 12.61 -14.13 0.10
N TRP A 25 13.32 -13.36 0.90
CA TRP A 25 12.71 -12.31 1.72
C TRP A 25 12.12 -11.20 0.86
N MET A 26 12.84 -10.75 -0.17
CA MET A 26 12.36 -9.71 -1.08
C MET A 26 11.15 -10.19 -1.87
N GLU A 27 11.14 -11.43 -2.30
CA GLU A 27 10.02 -12.02 -3.00
C GLU A 27 8.81 -12.19 -2.10
N THR A 28 9.01 -12.64 -0.86
CA THR A 28 7.95 -12.74 0.13
C THR A 28 7.32 -11.38 0.42
N LYS A 29 8.14 -10.34 0.59
CA LYS A 29 7.67 -8.96 0.74
C LYS A 29 6.85 -8.50 -0.46
N ARG A 30 7.35 -8.75 -1.64
CA ARG A 30 6.67 -8.39 -2.88
C ARG A 30 5.31 -9.06 -3.00
N ASN A 31 5.26 -10.34 -2.70
CA ASN A 31 4.04 -11.13 -2.76
C ASN A 31 3.06 -10.82 -1.61
N ALA A 32 3.54 -10.27 -0.51
CA ALA A 32 2.72 -9.95 0.64
C ALA A 32 2.08 -8.56 0.57
N CYS A 33 2.50 -7.68 -0.36
CA CYS A 33 1.96 -6.32 -0.43
C CYS A 33 0.46 -6.30 -0.73
N LEU A 34 -0.01 -7.14 -1.63
CA LEU A 34 -1.43 -7.18 -1.99
C LEU A 34 -2.30 -7.78 -0.88
N PRO A 35 -2.00 -8.96 -0.32
CA PRO A 35 -2.76 -9.48 0.82
C PRO A 35 -2.80 -8.53 2.01
N THR A 36 -1.69 -7.86 2.30
CA THR A 36 -1.61 -6.88 3.38
C THR A 36 -2.50 -5.67 3.12
N ALA A 37 -2.48 -5.15 1.90
CA ALA A 37 -3.34 -4.04 1.52
C ALA A 37 -4.82 -4.40 1.63
N ILE A 38 -5.20 -5.59 1.16
CA ILE A 38 -6.58 -6.07 1.25
C ILE A 38 -7.02 -6.18 2.71
N ALA A 39 -6.20 -6.79 3.57
CA ALA A 39 -6.50 -6.94 4.98
C ALA A 39 -6.66 -5.60 5.69
N PHE A 40 -5.77 -4.65 5.41
CA PHE A 40 -5.83 -3.31 5.98
C PHE A 40 -7.11 -2.57 5.53
N ARG A 41 -7.44 -2.65 4.26
CA ARG A 41 -8.68 -2.06 3.71
C ARG A 41 -9.90 -2.63 4.41
N GLU A 42 -9.98 -3.95 4.55
CA GLU A 42 -11.10 -4.61 5.21
C GLU A 42 -11.23 -4.17 6.68
N GLY A 43 -10.12 -4.00 7.36
CA GLY A 43 -10.12 -3.45 8.71
C GLY A 43 -10.68 -2.03 8.78
N LEU A 44 -10.29 -1.17 7.84
CA LEU A 44 -10.79 0.21 7.77
C LEU A 44 -12.28 0.27 7.44
N LYS A 45 -12.76 -0.58 6.55
CA LYS A 45 -14.19 -0.63 6.18
C LYS A 45 -15.09 -0.95 7.34
N LYS A 46 -14.63 -1.74 8.29
CA LYS A 46 -15.37 -2.06 9.53
C LYS A 46 -15.65 -0.80 10.37
N TYR A 47 -14.88 0.23 10.20
CA TYR A 47 -15.03 1.51 10.91
C TYR A 47 -15.61 2.62 10.03
N ASN A 48 -16.21 2.25 8.90
CA ASN A 48 -16.80 3.18 7.93
C ASN A 48 -15.80 4.21 7.39
N VAL A 49 -14.54 3.81 7.28
CA VAL A 49 -13.50 4.64 6.65
C VAL A 49 -13.48 4.33 5.16
N TRP A 50 -13.61 5.37 4.34
CA TRP A 50 -13.41 5.20 2.90
C TRP A 50 -11.99 4.70 2.65
N SER A 51 -11.87 3.58 1.96
CA SER A 51 -10.59 2.96 1.68
C SER A 51 -10.65 2.12 0.42
N GLU A 52 -9.59 2.20 -0.37
CA GLU A 52 -9.44 1.42 -1.59
C GLU A 52 -8.01 0.94 -1.72
N VAL A 53 -7.83 -0.24 -2.29
CA VAL A 53 -6.51 -0.72 -2.66
C VAL A 53 -6.15 -0.13 -4.02
N VAL A 54 -5.00 0.52 -4.09
CA VAL A 54 -4.43 1.02 -5.34
C VAL A 54 -3.30 0.09 -5.74
N ILE A 55 -3.42 -0.53 -6.90
CA ILE A 55 -2.31 -1.27 -7.52
C ILE A 55 -1.68 -0.39 -8.58
N TYR A 56 -0.36 -0.33 -8.59
CA TYR A 56 0.35 0.50 -9.58
C TYR A 56 1.64 -0.18 -10.01
N SER A 57 2.15 0.25 -11.15
CA SER A 57 3.37 -0.30 -11.71
C SER A 57 4.27 0.79 -12.29
N TRP A 58 5.54 0.44 -12.38
CA TRP A 58 6.59 1.29 -12.95
C TRP A 58 7.62 0.41 -13.65
N ILE A 59 8.48 1.02 -14.45
CA ILE A 59 9.61 0.33 -15.05
C ILE A 59 10.86 0.61 -14.20
N ASP A 60 11.48 -0.46 -13.74
CA ASP A 60 12.77 -0.36 -13.06
C ASP A 60 13.85 -0.09 -14.12
N LYS A 61 14.48 1.09 -14.02
CA LYS A 61 15.47 1.54 -15.01
C LYS A 61 16.74 0.71 -15.02
N LYS A 62 17.08 0.09 -13.87
CA LYS A 62 18.29 -0.73 -13.74
C LYS A 62 18.16 -2.05 -14.45
N THR A 63 17.00 -2.67 -14.39
CA THR A 63 16.76 -4.00 -14.94
C THR A 63 15.88 -3.98 -16.18
N ASN A 64 15.30 -2.82 -16.50
CA ASN A 64 14.32 -2.63 -17.57
C ASN A 64 13.14 -3.60 -17.45
N THR A 65 12.73 -3.88 -16.22
CA THR A 65 11.61 -4.76 -15.92
C THR A 65 10.44 -4.01 -15.31
N LYS A 66 9.24 -4.44 -15.60
CA LYS A 66 8.04 -3.90 -14.99
C LYS A 66 7.90 -4.43 -13.56
N LYS A 67 7.74 -3.53 -12.62
CA LYS A 67 7.50 -3.85 -11.21
C LYS A 67 6.15 -3.29 -10.76
N GLY A 68 5.59 -3.89 -9.74
CA GLY A 68 4.29 -3.48 -9.22
C GLY A 68 4.26 -3.45 -7.69
N HIS A 69 3.30 -2.69 -7.17
CA HIS A 69 3.08 -2.56 -5.74
C HIS A 69 1.60 -2.33 -5.46
N ALA A 70 1.18 -2.66 -4.25
CA ALA A 70 -0.17 -2.40 -3.78
C ALA A 70 -0.10 -1.58 -2.48
N ILE A 71 -0.90 -0.52 -2.43
CA ILE A 71 -1.03 0.35 -1.28
C ILE A 71 -2.50 0.53 -0.95
N VAL A 72 -2.82 1.00 0.24
CA VAL A 72 -4.19 1.38 0.61
C VAL A 72 -4.29 2.89 0.65
N ALA A 73 -5.23 3.44 -0.09
CA ALA A 73 -5.64 4.83 0.05
C ALA A 73 -6.83 4.89 1.00
N TYR A 74 -6.81 5.80 1.95
CA TYR A 74 -7.91 5.95 2.90
C TYR A 74 -8.05 7.40 3.36
N MET A 75 -9.29 7.75 3.76
CA MET A 75 -9.62 9.09 4.25
C MET A 75 -9.71 9.07 5.77
N TYR A 76 -8.88 9.88 6.43
CA TYR A 76 -8.87 9.94 7.89
C TYR A 76 -8.41 11.32 8.37
N PRO A 77 -8.99 11.87 9.45
CA PRO A 77 -10.17 11.37 10.17
C PRO A 77 -11.46 11.53 9.36
N THR A 78 -12.46 10.74 9.72
CA THR A 78 -13.76 10.77 9.06
C THR A 78 -14.35 12.19 9.07
N GLY A 79 -14.87 12.62 7.93
CA GLY A 79 -15.43 13.95 7.76
C GLY A 79 -14.43 15.05 7.40
N LYS A 80 -13.13 14.73 7.34
CA LYS A 80 -12.09 15.63 6.86
C LYS A 80 -11.52 15.12 5.54
N ASN A 81 -11.25 16.03 4.61
CA ASN A 81 -10.70 15.68 3.31
C ASN A 81 -9.18 15.48 3.38
N GLN A 82 -8.75 14.50 4.16
CA GLN A 82 -7.35 14.14 4.27
C GLN A 82 -7.13 12.73 3.77
N LEU A 83 -6.38 12.61 2.71
CA LEU A 83 -6.07 11.35 2.07
C LEU A 83 -4.71 10.84 2.55
N TRP A 84 -4.69 9.56 2.91
CA TRP A 84 -3.50 8.86 3.36
C TRP A 84 -3.26 7.65 2.49
N THR A 85 -2.02 7.23 2.41
CA THR A 85 -1.65 5.95 1.81
C THR A 85 -0.87 5.12 2.81
N TYR A 86 -1.15 3.83 2.84
CA TYR A 86 -0.52 2.87 3.73
C TYR A 86 0.12 1.74 2.94
N ASP A 87 1.31 1.35 3.38
CA ASP A 87 1.92 0.07 3.03
C ASP A 87 2.78 -0.43 4.20
N PHE A 88 3.63 -1.42 3.95
CA PHE A 88 4.54 -1.97 4.96
C PHE A 88 5.36 -0.95 5.72
N TRP A 89 5.70 0.16 5.08
CA TRP A 89 6.62 1.14 5.60
C TRP A 89 5.92 2.22 6.39
N GLY A 90 4.60 2.22 6.41
CA GLY A 90 3.80 3.13 7.19
C GLY A 90 2.75 3.88 6.40
N SER A 91 2.15 4.88 7.03
CA SER A 91 1.14 5.75 6.45
C SER A 91 1.71 7.12 6.18
N TYR A 92 1.37 7.66 5.00
CA TYR A 92 1.81 8.98 4.56
C TYR A 92 0.61 9.76 4.04
N LYS A 93 0.51 11.02 4.47
CA LYS A 93 -0.49 11.93 3.95
C LYS A 93 -0.12 12.33 2.52
N VAL A 94 -1.08 12.29 1.61
CA VAL A 94 -0.87 12.63 0.21
C VAL A 94 -1.87 13.68 -0.26
N ARG A 95 -1.49 14.43 -1.29
CA ARG A 95 -2.35 15.41 -1.93
C ARG A 95 -2.78 14.87 -3.28
N ALA A 96 -3.92 14.22 -3.31
CA ALA A 96 -4.49 13.68 -4.53
C ALA A 96 -6.00 13.61 -4.38
N PHE A 97 -6.69 13.52 -5.49
CA PHE A 97 -8.13 13.30 -5.50
C PHE A 97 -8.41 11.82 -5.22
N LYS A 98 -9.33 11.53 -4.29
CA LYS A 98 -9.55 10.16 -3.81
C LYS A 98 -10.06 9.20 -4.87
N TYR A 99 -10.59 9.71 -5.99
CA TYR A 99 -11.04 8.88 -7.10
C TYR A 99 -10.04 8.79 -8.25
N ASP A 100 -8.82 9.28 -8.03
CA ASP A 100 -7.75 9.29 -9.04
C ASP A 100 -6.62 8.35 -8.61
N PRO A 101 -6.67 7.07 -9.00
CA PRO A 101 -5.63 6.11 -8.59
C PRO A 101 -4.25 6.47 -9.11
N MET A 102 -4.14 7.03 -10.31
CA MET A 102 -2.85 7.45 -10.85
C MET A 102 -2.25 8.60 -10.03
N GLY A 103 -3.05 9.60 -9.69
CA GLY A 103 -2.61 10.70 -8.84
C GLY A 103 -2.20 10.23 -7.46
N ILE A 104 -2.96 9.30 -6.88
CA ILE A 104 -2.65 8.70 -5.58
C ILE A 104 -1.30 7.98 -5.63
N ALA A 105 -1.08 7.14 -6.64
CA ALA A 105 0.16 6.39 -6.80
C ALA A 105 1.36 7.30 -6.97
N LYS A 106 1.25 8.33 -7.82
CA LYS A 106 2.32 9.30 -8.04
C LYS A 106 2.68 10.07 -6.77
N GLU A 107 1.69 10.49 -6.01
CA GLU A 107 1.92 11.19 -4.74
C GLU A 107 2.51 10.27 -3.68
N ALA A 108 2.07 9.02 -3.62
CA ALA A 108 2.64 8.03 -2.70
C ALA A 108 4.13 7.82 -2.97
N VAL A 109 4.52 7.69 -4.22
CA VAL A 109 5.92 7.57 -4.64
C VAL A 109 6.71 8.83 -4.27
N LYS A 110 6.13 10.00 -4.50
CA LYS A 110 6.76 11.28 -4.21
C LYS A 110 7.03 11.51 -2.74
N VAL A 111 6.03 11.28 -1.88
CA VAL A 111 6.18 11.51 -0.43
C VAL A 111 7.18 10.54 0.21
N ARG A 112 7.42 9.40 -0.42
CA ARG A 112 8.41 8.40 0.03
C ARG A 112 9.79 8.62 -0.57
N LEU A 113 9.94 9.62 -1.43
CA LEU A 113 11.20 9.92 -2.11
C LEU A 113 11.70 8.73 -2.94
N GLU A 114 10.78 7.98 -3.54
CA GLU A 114 11.13 6.86 -4.41
C GLU A 114 11.33 7.35 -5.84
N ASP A 115 12.39 6.84 -6.49
CA ASP A 115 12.67 7.15 -7.90
C ASP A 115 11.93 6.16 -8.81
N ARG A 116 10.64 6.40 -8.98
CA ARG A 116 9.76 5.52 -9.76
C ARG A 116 8.83 6.37 -10.63
N ASP A 117 8.84 6.09 -11.92
CA ASP A 117 7.86 6.67 -12.84
C ASP A 117 6.66 5.73 -12.93
N VAL A 118 5.56 6.09 -12.30
CA VAL A 118 4.34 5.31 -12.34
C VAL A 118 3.77 5.35 -13.75
N ILE A 119 3.62 4.18 -14.36
CA ILE A 119 3.09 4.03 -15.72
C ILE A 119 1.64 3.55 -15.75
N PHE A 120 1.19 2.99 -14.65
CA PHE A 120 -0.15 2.41 -14.54
C PHE A 120 -0.60 2.44 -13.08
N ALA A 121 -1.86 2.74 -12.85
CA ALA A 121 -2.46 2.59 -11.52
C ALA A 121 -3.98 2.42 -11.67
N GLU A 122 -4.54 1.57 -10.83
CA GLU A 122 -5.99 1.37 -10.77
C GLU A 122 -6.41 0.97 -9.35
N PHE A 123 -7.69 1.14 -9.06
CA PHE A 123 -8.26 0.56 -7.85
C PHE A 123 -8.52 -0.93 -8.07
N LEU A 124 -8.21 -1.73 -7.06
CA LEU A 124 -8.54 -3.15 -7.06
C LEU A 124 -10.05 -3.31 -6.86
N LYS A 125 -10.68 -4.05 -7.75
CA LYS A 125 -12.12 -4.34 -7.68
C LYS A 125 -12.41 -5.63 -6.91
#